data_9f8551d1e89c35301faf8a7fd3c9cab9
#
_entry.id   9f8551d1e89c35301faf8a7fd3c9cab9
#
_cell.length_a   1.000
_cell.length_b   1.000
_cell.length_c   1.000
_cell.angle_alpha   90.00
_cell.angle_beta   90.00
_cell.angle_gamma   90.00
#
_symmetry.space_group_name_H-M   'P 1'
#
loop_
_entity.id
_entity.type
_entity.pdbx_description
1 polymer ?
#
loop_
_entity_poly.entity_id
_entity_poly.type
_entity_poly.pdbx_seq_one_letter_code
_entity_poly.pdbx_strand_id
1 'polypeptide(L)' 'MVNEEILGGLRHALNRGESLEKAMISFYNAGYRKDEIEEVVKI' A
#
# COMPACT_ATOMS: atom_id res chain seq x y z
N MET A 1 7.05 8.45 -9.97
CA MET A 1 5.81 7.81 -10.44
C MET A 1 5.26 6.87 -9.40
N VAL A 2 3.95 6.86 -9.22
CA VAL A 2 3.30 6.05 -8.21
C VAL A 2 3.11 4.62 -8.72
N ASN A 3 3.38 3.64 -7.87
CA ASN A 3 3.14 2.25 -8.21
C ASN A 3 1.63 1.97 -8.13
N GLU A 4 1.03 1.72 -9.28
CA GLU A 4 -0.42 1.55 -9.35
C GLU A 4 -0.91 0.27 -8.69
N GLU A 5 -0.09 -0.76 -8.66
CA GLU A 5 -0.45 -1.99 -7.96
C GLU A 5 -0.60 -1.75 -6.48
N ILE A 6 0.34 -1.00 -5.90
CA ILE A 6 0.27 -0.67 -4.48
C ILE A 6 -0.91 0.24 -4.23
N LEU A 7 -1.10 1.25 -5.06
CA LEU A 7 -2.22 2.17 -4.88
C LEU A 7 -3.56 1.44 -4.93
N GLY A 8 -3.75 0.59 -5.92
CA GLY A 8 -4.99 -0.16 -6.03
C GLY A 8 -5.21 -1.12 -4.87
N GLY A 9 -4.13 -1.77 -4.43
CA GLY A 9 -4.22 -2.68 -3.30
C GLY A 9 -4.55 -1.98 -2.01
N LEU A 10 -3.95 -0.80 -1.78
CA LEU A 10 -4.24 -0.02 -0.58
C LEU A 10 -5.69 0.44 -0.58
N ARG A 11 -6.19 0.95 -1.72
CA ARG A 11 -7.57 1.35 -1.81
C ARG A 11 -8.52 0.20 -1.51
N HIS A 12 -8.22 -0.97 -2.07
CA HIS A 12 -9.04 -2.15 -1.86
C HIS A 12 -9.06 -2.52 -0.38
N ALA A 13 -7.91 -2.50 0.28
CA ALA A 13 -7.82 -2.86 1.68
C ALA A 13 -8.61 -1.87 2.55
N LEU A 14 -8.50 -0.57 2.27
CA LEU A 14 -9.22 0.44 3.02
C LEU A 14 -10.73 0.30 2.82
N ASN A 15 -11.16 -0.03 1.61
CA ASN A 15 -12.59 -0.24 1.33
C ASN A 15 -13.15 -1.42 2.10
N ARG A 16 -12.32 -2.40 2.41
CA ARG A 16 -12.73 -3.55 3.21
C ARG A 16 -12.67 -3.30 4.71
N GLY A 17 -12.27 -2.09 5.10
CA GLY A 17 -12.20 -1.73 6.51
C GLY A 17 -10.87 -2.02 7.18
N GLU A 18 -9.85 -2.39 6.42
CA GLU A 18 -8.51 -2.62 6.99
C GLU A 18 -7.82 -1.29 7.27
N SER A 19 -6.92 -1.31 8.25
CA SER A 19 -6.14 -0.12 8.55
C SER A 19 -5.06 0.09 7.50
N LEU A 20 -4.65 1.35 7.32
CA LEU A 20 -3.57 1.69 6.42
C LEU A 20 -2.28 0.99 6.81
N GLU A 21 -1.99 0.94 8.12
CA GLU A 21 -0.78 0.29 8.60
C GLU A 21 -0.73 -1.18 8.26
N LYS A 22 -1.84 -1.88 8.45
CA LYS A 22 -1.88 -3.30 8.11
C LYS A 22 -1.69 -3.52 6.62
N ALA A 23 -2.29 -2.69 5.81
CA ALA A 23 -2.13 -2.79 4.36
C ALA A 23 -0.68 -2.57 3.95
N MET A 24 -0.01 -1.58 4.55
CA MET A 24 1.38 -1.31 4.27
C MET A 24 2.27 -2.50 4.64
N ILE A 25 2.03 -3.09 5.81
CA ILE A 25 2.81 -4.23 6.26
C ILE A 25 2.64 -5.41 5.31
N SER A 26 1.42 -5.61 4.80
CA SER A 26 1.18 -6.68 3.82
C SER A 26 2.04 -6.50 2.58
N PHE A 27 2.18 -5.27 2.10
CA PHE A 27 3.02 -5.01 0.94
C PHE A 27 4.49 -5.21 1.24
N TYR A 28 4.96 -4.79 2.42
CA TYR A 28 6.33 -5.07 2.84
C TYR A 28 6.61 -6.57 2.83
N ASN A 29 5.69 -7.35 3.39
CA ASN A 29 5.86 -8.79 3.47
C ASN A 29 5.81 -9.46 2.10
N ALA A 30 5.11 -8.85 1.16
CA ALA A 30 5.02 -9.36 -0.21
C ALA A 30 6.26 -9.03 -1.05
N GLY A 31 7.18 -8.23 -0.50
CA GLY A 31 8.43 -7.92 -1.19
C GLY A 31 8.46 -6.61 -1.95
N TYR A 32 7.43 -5.77 -1.78
CA TYR A 32 7.44 -4.46 -2.42
C TYR A 32 8.44 -3.54 -1.70
N ARG A 33 8.96 -2.58 -2.43
CA ARG A 33 9.97 -1.67 -1.89
C ARG A 33 9.33 -0.65 -0.95
N LYS A 34 10.04 -0.39 0.14
CA LYS A 34 9.55 0.54 1.14
C LYS A 34 9.31 1.94 0.57
N ASP A 35 10.23 2.43 -0.25
CA ASP A 35 10.10 3.77 -0.82
C ASP A 35 8.90 3.87 -1.75
N GLU A 36 8.58 2.81 -2.48
CA GLU A 36 7.41 2.81 -3.36
C GLU A 36 6.12 2.83 -2.54
N ILE A 37 6.09 2.08 -1.45
CA ILE A 37 4.91 2.07 -0.58
C ILE A 37 4.71 3.44 0.05
N GLU A 38 5.79 4.05 0.54
CA GLU A 38 5.70 5.37 1.15
C GLU A 38 5.27 6.43 0.16
N GLU A 39 5.70 6.33 -1.08
CA GLU A 39 5.32 7.27 -2.11
C GLU A 39 3.82 7.25 -2.35
N VAL A 40 3.23 6.06 -2.39
CA VAL A 40 1.79 5.91 -2.58
C VAL A 40 1.03 6.49 -1.39
N VAL A 41 1.52 6.27 -0.19
CA VAL A 41 0.85 6.72 1.03
C VAL A 41 0.83 8.24 1.14
N LYS A 42 1.81 8.92 0.54
CA LYS A 42 1.89 10.38 0.60
C LYS A 42 0.90 11.08 -0.31
N ILE A 43 0.27 10.37 -1.20
CA ILE A 43 -0.77 10.95 -2.05
C ILE A 43 -2.06 11.22 -1.22
#